data_203040038ef1ffce15b11896e99ecc0c
#
_entry.id   203040038ef1ffce15b11896e99ecc0c
#
_cell.length_a   1.000
_cell.length_b   1.000
_cell.length_c   1.000
_cell.angle_alpha   90.00
_cell.angle_beta   90.00
_cell.angle_gamma   90.00
#
_symmetry.space_group_name_H-M   'P 1'
#
loop_
_entity.id
_entity.type
_entity.pdbx_description
1 polymer ?
#
loop_
_entity_poly.entity_id
_entity_poly.type
_entity_poly.pdbx_seq_one_letter_code
_entity_poly.pdbx_strand_id
1 'polypeptide(L)'
;MASKTSAQIPDEPTVVPSGLLKELTPDQLVRSRDNPRHLFDREPLDELKKNIREHGVLVPITVFQPKGQRKYYILDGERRHRCCEELQAEGHTVRLPANVVEPPTKIAGLLYMFVIHNFREPWELMPTALALDVVMKDLSVNDNKAINRLTGLSEPQIERCKIILTFPEKFQKLSLDVDSKTRIPSNFWIEAYPVLNLCEDELTGLAKKYGRDGLTEKLVDKYRARKIRSVIHFRRIMEAYKVAETKEDQKAVLDKLSEYILDVDLETRKAFD
;
A
#
# COMPACT_ATOMS: atom_id res chain seq x y z
N MET A 1 -4.83 -1.57 39.00
CA MET A 1 -3.80 -1.10 38.05
C MET A 1 -3.18 -2.30 37.40
N ALA A 2 -3.63 -2.68 36.21
CA ALA A 2 -3.06 -3.81 35.48
C ALA A 2 -1.84 -3.29 34.68
N SER A 3 -0.67 -3.80 35.01
CA SER A 3 0.58 -3.58 34.28
C SER A 3 0.39 -4.02 32.83
N LYS A 4 0.41 -3.07 31.89
CA LYS A 4 0.52 -3.38 30.46
C LYS A 4 1.90 -3.99 30.24
N THR A 5 1.94 -5.30 30.05
CA THR A 5 3.13 -6.00 29.58
C THR A 5 3.48 -5.38 28.20
N SER A 6 4.56 -4.61 28.16
CA SER A 6 5.11 -4.15 26.88
C SER A 6 5.53 -5.41 26.10
N ALA A 7 4.91 -5.65 24.96
CA ALA A 7 5.32 -6.70 24.06
C ALA A 7 6.81 -6.53 23.78
N GLN A 8 7.62 -7.53 24.11
CA GLN A 8 9.04 -7.54 23.81
C GLN A 8 9.19 -7.50 22.30
N ILE A 9 9.74 -6.40 21.78
CA ILE A 9 10.12 -6.29 20.37
C ILE A 9 11.24 -7.30 20.15
N PRO A 10 11.13 -8.21 19.17
CA PRO A 10 12.20 -9.15 18.89
C PRO A 10 13.52 -8.42 18.61
N ASP A 11 14.59 -8.74 19.32
CA ASP A 11 15.91 -8.10 19.19
C ASP A 11 16.67 -8.52 17.91
N GLU A 12 16.21 -9.55 17.18
CA GLU A 12 16.92 -10.11 16.02
C GLU A 12 15.99 -10.37 14.81
N PRO A 13 16.52 -10.30 13.57
CA PRO A 13 15.77 -10.71 12.40
C PRO A 13 15.35 -12.17 12.50
N THR A 14 14.06 -12.41 12.54
CA THR A 14 13.44 -13.69 12.86
C THR A 14 13.40 -14.67 11.68
N VAL A 15 14.01 -14.36 10.54
CA VAL A 15 14.17 -15.28 9.42
C VAL A 15 15.62 -15.77 9.37
N VAL A 16 15.80 -17.06 9.66
CA VAL A 16 17.12 -17.68 9.72
C VAL A 16 17.42 -18.39 8.40
N PRO A 17 18.52 -18.04 7.69
CA PRO A 17 18.96 -18.80 6.53
C PRO A 17 19.31 -20.23 6.93
N SER A 18 18.78 -21.23 6.20
CA SER A 18 19.19 -22.63 6.40
C SER A 18 20.53 -22.98 5.75
N GLY A 19 21.09 -22.05 4.96
CA GLY A 19 22.31 -22.28 4.18
C GLY A 19 22.10 -23.15 2.93
N LEU A 20 20.85 -23.55 2.62
CA LEU A 20 20.55 -24.42 1.50
C LEU A 20 20.19 -23.59 0.26
N LEU A 21 20.92 -23.83 -0.83
CA LEU A 21 20.57 -23.41 -2.18
C LEU A 21 19.92 -24.57 -2.92
N LYS A 22 18.83 -24.30 -3.60
CA LYS A 22 18.11 -25.29 -4.43
C LYS A 22 17.75 -24.69 -5.78
N GLU A 23 17.68 -25.59 -6.77
CA GLU A 23 17.09 -25.30 -8.07
C GLU A 23 15.68 -25.87 -8.10
N LEU A 24 14.67 -24.99 -8.17
CA LEU A 24 13.26 -25.36 -8.12
C LEU A 24 12.57 -25.06 -9.45
N THR A 25 11.58 -25.89 -9.79
CA THR A 25 10.67 -25.61 -10.90
C THR A 25 9.48 -24.79 -10.43
N PRO A 26 8.80 -24.02 -11.32
CA PRO A 26 7.67 -23.19 -10.93
C PRO A 26 6.57 -23.95 -10.19
N ASP A 27 6.28 -25.18 -10.59
CA ASP A 27 5.24 -26.04 -10.00
C ASP A 27 5.55 -26.52 -8.56
N GLN A 28 6.82 -26.46 -8.13
CA GLN A 28 7.24 -26.75 -6.76
C GLN A 28 7.00 -25.59 -5.79
N LEU A 29 6.61 -24.42 -6.31
CA LEU A 29 6.48 -23.19 -5.57
C LEU A 29 5.00 -22.82 -5.32
N VAL A 30 4.76 -22.16 -4.22
CA VAL A 30 3.45 -21.59 -3.85
C VAL A 30 3.64 -20.13 -3.46
N ARG A 31 2.80 -19.27 -4.00
CA ARG A 31 2.77 -17.85 -3.62
C ARG A 31 2.25 -17.71 -2.19
N SER A 32 2.89 -16.86 -1.40
CA SER A 32 2.40 -16.56 -0.06
C SER A 32 1.14 -15.71 -0.15
N ARG A 33 0.09 -16.07 0.60
CA ARG A 33 -1.11 -15.27 0.74
C ARG A 33 -0.86 -14.00 1.56
N ASP A 34 0.19 -13.99 2.36
CA ASP A 34 0.59 -12.87 3.20
C ASP A 34 1.53 -11.89 2.47
N ASN A 35 1.81 -12.11 1.16
CA ASN A 35 2.60 -11.16 0.38
C ASN A 35 1.80 -9.88 0.15
N PRO A 36 2.27 -8.72 0.65
CA PRO A 36 1.59 -7.44 0.46
C PRO A 36 1.51 -6.99 -1.00
N ARG A 37 2.41 -7.47 -1.87
CA ARG A 37 2.35 -7.10 -3.28
C ARG A 37 1.19 -7.80 -3.98
N HIS A 38 0.07 -7.09 -4.12
CA HIS A 38 -1.12 -7.55 -4.84
C HIS A 38 -1.18 -7.04 -6.29
N LEU A 39 -0.46 -5.96 -6.61
CA LEU A 39 -0.48 -5.32 -7.90
C LEU A 39 0.78 -5.68 -8.70
N PHE A 40 0.56 -6.19 -9.91
CA PHE A 40 1.61 -6.60 -10.83
C PHE A 40 1.28 -6.00 -12.21
N ASP A 41 1.81 -4.81 -12.46
CA ASP A 41 1.62 -4.14 -13.74
C ASP A 41 2.28 -4.94 -14.85
N ARG A 42 1.61 -5.06 -15.99
CA ARG A 42 1.95 -5.98 -17.04
C ARG A 42 3.28 -5.63 -17.71
N GLU A 43 3.48 -4.35 -18.05
CA GLU A 43 4.66 -3.89 -18.76
C GLU A 43 5.98 -4.23 -18.04
N PRO A 44 6.17 -3.92 -16.72
CA PRO A 44 7.38 -4.31 -15.99
C PRO A 44 7.54 -5.84 -15.83
N LEU A 45 6.45 -6.60 -15.88
CA LEU A 45 6.51 -8.06 -15.85
C LEU A 45 6.98 -8.62 -17.20
N ASP A 46 6.53 -8.07 -18.30
CA ASP A 46 6.92 -8.49 -19.64
C ASP A 46 8.41 -8.24 -19.91
N GLU A 47 8.92 -7.08 -19.43
CA GLU A 47 10.36 -6.79 -19.49
C GLU A 47 11.18 -7.77 -18.65
N LEU A 48 10.75 -8.06 -17.43
CA LEU A 48 11.41 -9.03 -16.56
C LEU A 48 11.37 -10.44 -17.18
N LYS A 49 10.24 -10.84 -17.75
CA LYS A 49 10.08 -12.13 -18.42
C LYS A 49 11.01 -12.27 -19.61
N LYS A 50 11.15 -11.21 -20.43
CA LYS A 50 12.11 -11.19 -21.54
C LYS A 50 13.53 -11.38 -21.03
N ASN A 51 13.93 -10.68 -19.98
CA ASN A 51 15.25 -10.81 -19.37
C ASN A 51 15.50 -12.23 -18.84
N ILE A 52 14.52 -12.82 -18.14
CA ILE A 52 14.62 -14.19 -17.61
C ILE A 52 14.73 -15.21 -18.74
N ARG A 53 14.03 -15.01 -19.85
CA ARG A 53 14.13 -15.88 -21.03
C ARG A 53 15.53 -15.87 -21.65
N GLU A 54 16.18 -14.71 -21.66
CA GLU A 54 17.50 -14.53 -22.28
C GLU A 54 18.65 -14.98 -21.35
N HIS A 55 18.53 -14.72 -20.04
CA HIS A 55 19.65 -14.88 -19.10
C HIS A 55 19.38 -15.84 -17.94
N GLY A 56 18.17 -16.38 -17.84
CA GLY A 56 17.74 -17.16 -16.68
C GLY A 56 17.46 -16.26 -15.47
N VAL A 57 17.19 -16.89 -14.33
CA VAL A 57 16.94 -16.20 -13.05
C VAL A 57 18.28 -15.97 -12.35
N LEU A 58 18.86 -14.79 -12.49
CA LEU A 58 20.18 -14.44 -11.96
C LEU A 58 20.20 -14.26 -10.44
N VAL A 59 19.10 -13.76 -9.86
CA VAL A 59 18.99 -13.49 -8.41
C VAL A 59 18.11 -14.56 -7.79
N PRO A 60 18.60 -15.35 -6.84
CA PRO A 60 17.80 -16.37 -6.16
C PRO A 60 16.55 -15.80 -5.50
N ILE A 61 15.46 -16.57 -5.55
CA ILE A 61 14.27 -16.30 -4.73
C ILE A 61 14.50 -16.77 -3.29
N THR A 62 13.72 -16.25 -2.34
CA THR A 62 13.75 -16.75 -0.96
C THR A 62 12.48 -17.52 -0.66
N VAL A 63 12.64 -18.74 -0.14
CA VAL A 63 11.52 -19.66 0.10
C VAL A 63 11.69 -20.40 1.42
N PHE A 64 10.58 -20.89 1.95
CA PHE A 64 10.57 -21.82 3.09
C PHE A 64 9.67 -23.01 2.80
N GLN A 65 9.89 -24.12 3.49
CA GLN A 65 9.05 -25.31 3.37
C GLN A 65 8.40 -25.62 4.72
N PRO A 66 7.07 -25.43 4.86
CA PRO A 66 6.37 -25.79 6.07
C PRO A 66 6.51 -27.30 6.35
N LYS A 67 6.55 -27.69 7.64
CA LYS A 67 6.61 -29.12 8.04
C LYS A 67 5.47 -29.91 7.37
N GLY A 68 5.80 -31.04 6.78
CA GLY A 68 4.83 -31.93 6.15
C GLY A 68 4.33 -31.49 4.76
N GLN A 69 4.76 -30.35 4.26
CA GLN A 69 4.43 -29.89 2.93
C GLN A 69 5.51 -30.30 1.90
N ARG A 70 5.08 -30.58 0.68
CA ARG A 70 6.03 -30.90 -0.41
C ARG A 70 6.47 -29.66 -1.18
N LYS A 71 5.67 -28.60 -1.14
CA LYS A 71 5.92 -27.35 -1.88
C LYS A 71 6.62 -26.32 -1.00
N TYR A 72 7.35 -25.44 -1.67
CA TYR A 72 8.02 -24.29 -1.05
C TYR A 72 7.14 -23.03 -1.18
N TYR A 73 7.08 -22.24 -0.12
CA TYR A 73 6.33 -20.99 -0.08
C TYR A 73 7.29 -19.82 -0.29
N ILE A 74 6.91 -18.90 -1.16
CA ILE A 74 7.75 -17.77 -1.57
C ILE A 74 7.65 -16.66 -0.53
N LEU A 75 8.80 -16.22 0.01
CA LEU A 75 8.94 -15.01 0.81
C LEU A 75 9.40 -13.81 -0.02
N ASP A 76 10.32 -14.04 -0.98
CA ASP A 76 10.76 -13.01 -1.93
C ASP A 76 10.92 -13.61 -3.31
N GLY A 77 10.60 -12.83 -4.34
CA GLY A 77 10.80 -13.18 -5.73
C GLY A 77 9.53 -13.63 -6.47
N GLU A 78 8.34 -13.28 -5.99
CA GLU A 78 7.08 -13.65 -6.65
C GLU A 78 7.00 -13.18 -8.11
N ARG A 79 7.52 -11.99 -8.46
CA ARG A 79 7.58 -11.55 -9.88
C ARG A 79 8.38 -12.51 -10.74
N ARG A 80 9.55 -12.96 -10.26
CA ARG A 80 10.39 -13.94 -10.97
C ARG A 80 9.68 -15.27 -11.16
N HIS A 81 8.99 -15.73 -10.12
CA HIS A 81 8.17 -16.94 -10.19
C HIS A 81 7.04 -16.81 -11.23
N ARG A 82 6.28 -15.70 -11.23
CA ARG A 82 5.21 -15.45 -12.21
C ARG A 82 5.74 -15.49 -13.65
N CYS A 83 6.86 -14.82 -13.91
CA CYS A 83 7.51 -14.87 -15.22
C CYS A 83 7.93 -16.28 -15.61
N CYS A 84 8.46 -17.07 -14.68
CA CYS A 84 8.85 -18.46 -14.93
C CYS A 84 7.65 -19.37 -15.17
N GLU A 85 6.52 -19.17 -14.46
CA GLU A 85 5.27 -19.90 -14.75
C GLU A 85 4.79 -19.64 -16.19
N GLU A 86 4.82 -18.38 -16.63
CA GLU A 86 4.42 -18.04 -18.00
C GLU A 86 5.39 -18.63 -19.03
N LEU A 87 6.70 -18.55 -18.81
CA LEU A 87 7.69 -19.17 -19.69
C LEU A 87 7.55 -20.70 -19.76
N GLN A 88 7.24 -21.33 -18.62
CA GLN A 88 6.97 -22.77 -18.60
C GLN A 88 5.71 -23.12 -19.40
N ALA A 89 4.66 -22.32 -19.30
CA ALA A 89 3.43 -22.48 -20.08
C ALA A 89 3.67 -22.27 -21.60
N GLU A 90 4.66 -21.47 -21.97
CA GLU A 90 5.12 -21.26 -23.36
C GLU A 90 6.06 -22.38 -23.86
N GLY A 91 6.32 -23.42 -23.05
CA GLY A 91 7.14 -24.56 -23.39
C GLY A 91 8.64 -24.44 -23.08
N HIS A 92 9.05 -23.36 -22.38
CA HIS A 92 10.45 -23.21 -21.97
C HIS A 92 10.74 -24.03 -20.71
N THR A 93 11.93 -24.65 -20.67
CA THR A 93 12.43 -25.26 -19.43
C THR A 93 13.09 -24.20 -18.58
N VAL A 94 12.48 -23.87 -17.44
CA VAL A 94 12.97 -22.84 -16.52
C VAL A 94 13.19 -23.41 -15.13
N ARG A 95 14.21 -22.90 -14.45
CA ARG A 95 14.52 -23.21 -13.04
C ARG A 95 14.77 -21.93 -12.29
N LEU A 96 14.38 -21.93 -11.00
CA LEU A 96 14.57 -20.82 -10.11
C LEU A 96 15.59 -21.21 -9.03
N PRO A 97 16.75 -20.57 -9.00
CA PRO A 97 17.64 -20.69 -7.84
C PRO A 97 16.92 -20.12 -6.61
N ALA A 98 16.96 -20.84 -5.51
CA ALA A 98 16.21 -20.52 -4.30
C ALA A 98 17.08 -20.66 -3.05
N ASN A 99 17.13 -19.61 -2.25
CA ASN A 99 17.61 -19.66 -0.86
C ASN A 99 16.49 -20.21 0.02
N VAL A 100 16.73 -21.36 0.63
CA VAL A 100 15.78 -21.94 1.59
C VAL A 100 16.06 -21.36 2.96
N VAL A 101 15.01 -20.93 3.66
CA VAL A 101 15.09 -20.45 5.04
C VAL A 101 14.27 -21.35 5.95
N GLU A 102 14.54 -21.31 7.26
CA GLU A 102 13.69 -21.94 8.24
C GLU A 102 12.26 -21.39 8.16
N PRO A 103 11.20 -22.20 8.37
CA PRO A 103 9.83 -21.73 8.33
C PRO A 103 9.60 -20.60 9.37
N PRO A 104 9.40 -19.35 8.92
CA PRO A 104 9.19 -18.24 9.85
C PRO A 104 7.76 -18.24 10.41
N THR A 105 7.57 -17.55 11.53
CA THR A 105 6.22 -17.15 11.94
C THR A 105 5.64 -16.19 10.91
N LYS A 106 4.31 -16.03 10.89
CA LYS A 106 3.65 -15.09 9.96
C LYS A 106 4.24 -13.67 10.05
N ILE A 107 4.39 -13.16 11.26
CA ILE A 107 4.95 -11.82 11.50
C ILE A 107 6.41 -11.73 11.11
N ALA A 108 7.22 -12.73 11.44
CA ALA A 108 8.61 -12.77 11.02
C ALA A 108 8.76 -12.73 9.50
N GLY A 109 7.94 -13.51 8.78
CA GLY A 109 7.90 -13.49 7.33
C GLY A 109 7.51 -12.13 6.77
N LEU A 110 6.52 -11.47 7.36
CA LEU A 110 6.05 -10.15 6.93
C LEU A 110 7.11 -9.06 7.20
N LEU A 111 7.75 -9.04 8.36
CA LEU A 111 8.84 -8.12 8.67
C LEU A 111 10.04 -8.32 7.72
N TYR A 112 10.39 -9.57 7.44
CA TYR A 112 11.42 -9.89 6.44
C TYR A 112 11.08 -9.29 5.06
N MET A 113 9.82 -9.44 4.61
CA MET A 113 9.36 -8.84 3.35
C MET A 113 9.47 -7.31 3.37
N PHE A 114 9.11 -6.64 4.47
CA PHE A 114 9.28 -5.20 4.62
C PHE A 114 10.73 -4.77 4.42
N VAL A 115 11.66 -5.40 5.12
CA VAL A 115 13.10 -5.07 5.05
C VAL A 115 13.62 -5.24 3.63
N ILE A 116 13.32 -6.35 2.96
CA ILE A 116 13.80 -6.60 1.59
C ILE A 116 13.22 -5.60 0.60
N HIS A 117 11.91 -5.36 0.65
CA HIS A 117 11.25 -4.52 -0.34
C HIS A 117 11.54 -3.03 -0.14
N ASN A 118 11.77 -2.59 1.10
CA ASN A 118 12.14 -1.21 1.37
C ASN A 118 13.48 -0.81 0.72
N PHE A 119 14.41 -1.76 0.57
CA PHE A 119 15.74 -1.52 -0.01
C PHE A 119 15.86 -1.82 -1.50
N ARG A 120 14.91 -2.54 -2.11
CA ARG A 120 15.00 -2.94 -3.53
C ARG A 120 13.94 -2.28 -4.39
N GLU A 121 12.70 -2.68 -4.24
CA GLU A 121 11.58 -2.23 -5.02
C GLU A 121 10.38 -2.02 -4.08
N PRO A 122 10.18 -0.79 -3.57
CA PRO A 122 9.13 -0.50 -2.61
C PRO A 122 7.75 -0.93 -3.11
N TRP A 123 6.93 -1.43 -2.20
CA TRP A 123 5.52 -1.68 -2.51
C TRP A 123 4.79 -0.36 -2.71
N GLU A 124 3.67 -0.43 -3.42
CA GLU A 124 2.75 0.70 -3.46
C GLU A 124 2.20 1.00 -2.05
N LEU A 125 1.81 2.25 -1.84
CA LEU A 125 1.46 2.73 -0.50
C LEU A 125 0.27 2.00 0.13
N MET A 126 -0.77 1.62 -0.64
CA MET A 126 -1.92 0.89 -0.09
C MET A 126 -1.55 -0.52 0.38
N PRO A 127 -0.88 -1.37 -0.42
CA PRO A 127 -0.36 -2.65 0.04
C PRO A 127 0.55 -2.52 1.27
N THR A 128 1.43 -1.51 1.29
CA THR A 128 2.29 -1.22 2.44
C THR A 128 1.47 -0.92 3.69
N ALA A 129 0.44 -0.08 3.58
CA ALA A 129 -0.42 0.29 4.70
C ALA A 129 -1.18 -0.93 5.26
N LEU A 130 -1.73 -1.78 4.41
CA LEU A 130 -2.44 -2.99 4.83
C LEU A 130 -1.51 -3.98 5.54
N ALA A 131 -0.29 -4.18 5.02
CA ALA A 131 0.71 -5.01 5.67
C ALA A 131 1.13 -4.42 7.02
N LEU A 132 1.29 -3.10 7.09
CA LEU A 132 1.61 -2.40 8.34
C LEU A 132 0.50 -2.54 9.38
N ASP A 133 -0.77 -2.50 8.98
CA ASP A 133 -1.92 -2.71 9.85
C ASP A 133 -1.87 -4.10 10.53
N VAL A 134 -1.49 -5.14 9.77
CA VAL A 134 -1.30 -6.48 10.33
C VAL A 134 -0.19 -6.48 11.38
N VAL A 135 0.97 -5.86 11.10
CA VAL A 135 2.09 -5.76 12.05
C VAL A 135 1.68 -5.00 13.30
N MET A 136 1.04 -3.84 13.14
CA MET A 136 0.60 -3.01 14.27
C MET A 136 -0.38 -3.74 15.18
N LYS A 137 -1.35 -4.46 14.61
CA LYS A 137 -2.35 -5.22 15.36
C LYS A 137 -1.76 -6.42 16.07
N ASP A 138 -0.96 -7.21 15.39
CA ASP A 138 -0.39 -8.46 15.92
C ASP A 138 0.62 -8.19 17.04
N LEU A 139 1.46 -7.16 16.87
CA LEU A 139 2.44 -6.77 17.88
C LEU A 139 1.92 -5.72 18.89
N SER A 140 0.68 -5.25 18.72
CA SER A 140 0.09 -4.18 19.55
C SER A 140 0.97 -2.91 19.60
N VAL A 141 1.63 -2.56 18.48
CA VAL A 141 2.57 -1.44 18.37
C VAL A 141 1.93 -0.33 17.55
N ASN A 142 1.97 0.90 18.08
CA ASN A 142 1.46 2.10 17.37
C ASN A 142 2.45 3.27 17.37
N ASP A 143 3.57 3.15 18.11
CA ASP A 143 4.63 4.17 18.13
C ASP A 143 5.43 4.16 16.82
N ASN A 144 5.59 5.33 16.19
CA ASN A 144 6.26 5.43 14.89
C ASN A 144 7.74 5.00 14.93
N LYS A 145 8.44 5.30 16.02
CA LYS A 145 9.85 4.91 16.16
C LYS A 145 10.01 3.40 16.30
N ALA A 146 9.09 2.76 17.03
CA ALA A 146 9.08 1.31 17.16
C ALA A 146 8.75 0.64 15.80
N ILE A 147 7.75 1.17 15.08
CA ILE A 147 7.38 0.69 13.75
C ILE A 147 8.54 0.87 12.75
N ASN A 148 9.21 2.03 12.77
CA ASN A 148 10.38 2.29 11.93
C ASN A 148 11.48 1.24 12.16
N ARG A 149 11.80 0.93 13.42
CA ARG A 149 12.81 -0.10 13.76
C ARG A 149 12.43 -1.49 13.25
N LEU A 150 11.14 -1.85 13.33
CA LEU A 150 10.65 -3.15 12.91
C LEU A 150 10.59 -3.32 11.39
N THR A 151 10.17 -2.27 10.67
CA THR A 151 9.83 -2.35 9.25
C THR A 151 10.84 -1.66 8.34
N GLY A 152 11.67 -0.77 8.87
CA GLY A 152 12.55 0.10 8.09
C GLY A 152 11.82 1.24 7.37
N LEU A 153 10.49 1.38 7.51
CA LEU A 153 9.75 2.50 6.94
C LEU A 153 10.09 3.79 7.66
N SER A 154 10.29 4.88 6.93
CA SER A 154 10.47 6.20 7.53
C SER A 154 9.20 6.68 8.25
N GLU A 155 9.34 7.55 9.25
CA GLU A 155 8.18 8.08 9.98
C GLU A 155 7.14 8.75 9.05
N PRO A 156 7.52 9.55 8.02
CA PRO A 156 6.56 10.07 7.05
C PRO A 156 5.82 8.98 6.25
N GLN A 157 6.48 7.88 5.92
CA GLN A 157 5.81 6.75 5.25
C GLN A 157 4.81 6.08 6.19
N ILE A 158 5.16 5.90 7.46
CA ILE A 158 4.28 5.33 8.49
C ILE A 158 3.04 6.21 8.67
N GLU A 159 3.21 7.53 8.79
CA GLU A 159 2.09 8.47 8.89
C GLU A 159 1.16 8.38 7.68
N ARG A 160 1.71 8.34 6.47
CA ARG A 160 0.89 8.17 5.26
C ARG A 160 0.13 6.84 5.25
N CYS A 161 0.75 5.76 5.70
CA CYS A 161 0.06 4.48 5.86
C CYS A 161 -1.09 4.58 6.88
N LYS A 162 -0.85 5.21 8.03
CA LYS A 162 -1.87 5.42 9.06
C LYS A 162 -3.04 6.25 8.54
N ILE A 163 -2.77 7.33 7.79
CA ILE A 163 -3.83 8.14 7.15
C ILE A 163 -4.71 7.26 6.25
N ILE A 164 -4.12 6.44 5.38
CA ILE A 164 -4.87 5.55 4.48
C ILE A 164 -5.74 4.56 5.27
N LEU A 165 -5.22 4.04 6.37
CA LEU A 165 -5.93 3.08 7.22
C LEU A 165 -7.13 3.70 7.96
N THR A 166 -7.25 5.04 8.03
CA THR A 166 -8.45 5.69 8.57
C THR A 166 -9.66 5.57 7.65
N PHE A 167 -9.44 5.32 6.35
CA PHE A 167 -10.54 5.14 5.41
C PHE A 167 -11.12 3.72 5.51
N PRO A 168 -12.46 3.56 5.45
CA PRO A 168 -13.11 2.26 5.43
C PRO A 168 -12.59 1.34 4.32
N GLU A 169 -12.65 0.03 4.55
CA GLU A 169 -12.19 -1.01 3.62
C GLU A 169 -12.73 -0.86 2.20
N LYS A 170 -14.00 -0.42 2.07
CA LYS A 170 -14.63 -0.17 0.77
C LYS A 170 -13.84 0.81 -0.10
N PHE A 171 -13.23 1.84 0.51
CA PHE A 171 -12.40 2.81 -0.19
C PHE A 171 -10.97 2.30 -0.42
N GLN A 172 -10.41 1.60 0.57
CA GLN A 172 -9.08 0.99 0.42
C GLN A 172 -9.03 0.03 -0.78
N LYS A 173 -10.09 -0.76 -0.99
CA LYS A 173 -10.23 -1.67 -2.14
C LYS A 173 -10.16 -0.96 -3.49
N LEU A 174 -10.55 0.29 -3.59
CA LEU A 174 -10.46 1.06 -4.83
C LEU A 174 -9.01 1.31 -5.29
N SER A 175 -8.06 1.29 -4.36
CA SER A 175 -6.62 1.38 -4.68
C SER A 175 -5.97 0.03 -4.97
N LEU A 176 -6.70 -1.06 -4.79
CA LEU A 176 -6.24 -2.42 -5.10
C LEU A 176 -6.83 -2.95 -6.40
N ASP A 177 -7.60 -2.12 -7.13
CA ASP A 177 -8.17 -2.51 -8.41
C ASP A 177 -7.05 -2.87 -9.40
N VAL A 178 -7.19 -4.04 -10.03
CA VAL A 178 -6.21 -4.54 -11.01
C VAL A 178 -6.21 -3.66 -12.26
N ASP A 179 -7.36 -3.14 -12.65
CA ASP A 179 -7.45 -2.19 -13.76
C ASP A 179 -6.91 -0.82 -13.34
N SER A 180 -5.74 -0.46 -13.88
CA SER A 180 -5.09 0.82 -13.61
C SER A 180 -5.94 2.04 -14.01
N LYS A 181 -6.92 1.87 -14.93
CA LYS A 181 -7.80 2.97 -15.39
C LYS A 181 -8.89 3.31 -14.37
N THR A 182 -9.34 2.34 -13.59
CA THR A 182 -10.38 2.49 -12.56
C THR A 182 -9.81 2.61 -11.15
N ARG A 183 -8.54 2.26 -10.99
CA ARG A 183 -7.81 2.32 -9.72
C ARG A 183 -7.70 3.75 -9.21
N ILE A 184 -8.09 3.97 -7.96
CA ILE A 184 -7.85 5.23 -7.27
C ILE A 184 -6.42 5.20 -6.70
N PRO A 185 -5.54 6.14 -7.08
CA PRO A 185 -4.15 6.13 -6.59
C PRO A 185 -4.11 6.41 -5.09
N SER A 186 -3.21 5.74 -4.37
CA SER A 186 -3.11 5.89 -2.91
C SER A 186 -2.87 7.34 -2.47
N ASN A 187 -2.21 8.15 -3.31
CA ASN A 187 -2.01 9.58 -3.03
C ASN A 187 -3.33 10.37 -3.00
N PHE A 188 -4.40 9.89 -3.65
CA PHE A 188 -5.71 10.53 -3.56
C PHE A 188 -6.18 10.62 -2.11
N TRP A 189 -6.05 9.53 -1.36
CA TRP A 189 -6.49 9.45 0.04
C TRP A 189 -5.68 10.40 0.94
N ILE A 190 -4.36 10.47 0.69
CA ILE A 190 -3.46 11.34 1.45
C ILE A 190 -3.83 12.81 1.25
N GLU A 191 -4.08 13.20 0.01
CA GLU A 191 -4.39 14.61 -0.32
C GLU A 191 -5.86 14.98 0.00
N ALA A 192 -6.79 14.02 -0.06
CA ALA A 192 -8.17 14.23 0.32
C ALA A 192 -8.38 14.30 1.85
N TYR A 193 -7.55 13.62 2.63
CA TYR A 193 -7.70 13.52 4.08
C TYR A 193 -7.80 14.88 4.80
N PRO A 194 -6.89 15.86 4.59
CA PRO A 194 -7.00 17.17 5.22
C PRO A 194 -8.25 17.95 4.77
N VAL A 195 -8.69 17.78 3.52
CA VAL A 195 -9.92 18.43 3.02
C VAL A 195 -11.15 17.84 3.69
N LEU A 196 -11.21 16.53 3.89
CA LEU A 196 -12.29 15.87 4.61
C LEU A 196 -12.33 16.30 6.08
N ASN A 197 -11.17 16.43 6.74
CA ASN A 197 -11.11 16.96 8.11
C ASN A 197 -11.63 18.40 8.16
N LEU A 198 -11.21 19.27 7.24
CA LEU A 198 -11.71 20.64 7.14
C LEU A 198 -13.24 20.67 6.96
N CYS A 199 -13.81 19.74 6.18
CA CYS A 199 -15.26 19.64 6.05
C CYS A 199 -15.95 19.21 7.35
N GLU A 200 -15.36 18.29 8.10
CA GLU A 200 -15.91 17.84 9.38
C GLU A 200 -15.85 18.94 10.44
N ASP A 201 -14.75 19.68 10.48
CA ASP A 201 -14.50 20.72 11.48
C ASP A 201 -15.32 21.99 11.20
N GLU A 202 -15.37 22.46 9.95
CA GLU A 202 -15.90 23.77 9.59
C GLU A 202 -17.24 23.71 8.84
N LEU A 203 -17.51 22.67 8.05
CA LEU A 203 -18.74 22.50 7.30
C LEU A 203 -19.69 21.50 7.98
N THR A 204 -19.97 21.72 9.28
CA THR A 204 -20.72 20.79 10.14
C THR A 204 -22.09 20.42 9.60
N GLY A 205 -22.78 21.31 8.88
CA GLY A 205 -24.06 21.04 8.21
C GLY A 205 -23.91 20.02 7.08
N LEU A 206 -22.86 20.18 6.28
CA LEU A 206 -22.52 19.27 5.17
C LEU A 206 -22.08 17.90 5.73
N ALA A 207 -21.22 17.93 6.75
CA ALA A 207 -20.74 16.72 7.41
C ALA A 207 -21.88 15.94 8.09
N LYS A 208 -22.85 16.60 8.72
CA LYS A 208 -24.02 15.93 9.28
C LYS A 208 -24.92 15.30 8.22
N LYS A 209 -25.06 15.95 7.06
CA LYS A 209 -25.93 15.48 5.97
C LYS A 209 -25.36 14.24 5.26
N TYR A 210 -24.08 14.22 5.00
CA TYR A 210 -23.46 13.17 4.14
C TYR A 210 -22.55 12.21 4.92
N GLY A 211 -22.08 12.60 6.10
CA GLY A 211 -21.02 11.86 6.82
C GLY A 211 -19.68 11.88 6.08
N ARG A 212 -18.63 11.46 6.75
CA ARG A 212 -17.30 11.36 6.13
C ARG A 212 -17.30 10.45 4.90
N ASP A 213 -18.00 9.32 4.98
CA ASP A 213 -18.10 8.36 3.87
C ASP A 213 -18.77 8.97 2.64
N GLY A 214 -19.91 9.64 2.80
CA GLY A 214 -20.60 10.28 1.70
C GLY A 214 -19.82 11.43 1.07
N LEU A 215 -19.07 12.22 1.88
CA LEU A 215 -18.14 13.22 1.36
C LEU A 215 -17.01 12.57 0.56
N THR A 216 -16.47 11.46 1.06
CA THR A 216 -15.42 10.68 0.37
C THR A 216 -15.93 10.14 -0.97
N GLU A 217 -17.15 9.58 -1.01
CA GLU A 217 -17.78 9.10 -2.24
C GLU A 217 -17.89 10.23 -3.28
N LYS A 218 -18.35 11.42 -2.89
CA LYS A 218 -18.42 12.58 -3.79
C LYS A 218 -17.08 12.96 -4.39
N LEU A 219 -15.99 12.93 -3.61
CA LEU A 219 -14.64 13.20 -4.11
C LEU A 219 -14.16 12.08 -5.05
N VAL A 220 -14.47 10.81 -4.76
CA VAL A 220 -14.17 9.68 -5.64
C VAL A 220 -14.92 9.81 -6.96
N ASP A 221 -16.20 10.15 -6.94
CA ASP A 221 -17.00 10.35 -8.14
C ASP A 221 -16.44 11.49 -9.03
N LYS A 222 -16.04 12.60 -8.41
CA LYS A 222 -15.34 13.69 -9.10
C LYS A 222 -14.02 13.23 -9.73
N TYR A 223 -13.25 12.42 -9.03
CA TYR A 223 -12.00 11.89 -9.56
C TYR A 223 -12.27 10.99 -10.77
N ARG A 224 -13.24 10.09 -10.69
CA ARG A 224 -13.67 9.21 -11.79
C ARG A 224 -14.22 10.01 -12.99
N ALA A 225 -14.96 11.08 -12.72
CA ALA A 225 -15.45 12.01 -13.74
C ALA A 225 -14.34 12.92 -14.33
N ARG A 226 -13.05 12.74 -13.91
CA ARG A 226 -11.91 13.54 -14.34
C ARG A 226 -12.02 15.03 -14.02
N LYS A 227 -12.82 15.40 -13.02
CA LYS A 227 -12.95 16.77 -12.52
C LYS A 227 -11.83 17.13 -11.55
N ILE A 228 -11.16 16.12 -11.00
CA ILE A 228 -9.91 16.25 -10.26
C ILE A 228 -8.79 15.76 -11.19
N ARG A 229 -8.16 16.70 -11.90
CA ARG A 229 -7.09 16.38 -12.87
C ARG A 229 -5.78 16.00 -12.18
N SER A 230 -5.55 16.54 -10.99
CA SER A 230 -4.40 16.22 -10.16
C SER A 230 -4.79 16.25 -8.69
N VAL A 231 -4.46 15.21 -7.95
CA VAL A 231 -4.75 15.12 -6.51
C VAL A 231 -4.01 16.19 -5.70
N ILE A 232 -2.88 16.70 -6.22
CA ILE A 232 -2.13 17.81 -5.59
C ILE A 232 -2.97 19.10 -5.50
N HIS A 233 -3.98 19.26 -6.35
CA HIS A 233 -4.87 20.44 -6.29
C HIS A 233 -5.67 20.49 -4.98
N PHE A 234 -5.83 19.41 -4.24
CA PHE A 234 -6.40 19.46 -2.90
C PHE A 234 -5.59 20.35 -1.93
N ARG A 235 -4.28 20.48 -2.15
CA ARG A 235 -3.43 21.38 -1.35
C ARG A 235 -3.82 22.85 -1.52
N ARG A 236 -4.30 23.26 -2.72
CA ARG A 236 -4.76 24.63 -2.97
C ARG A 236 -5.96 24.99 -2.11
N ILE A 237 -6.86 24.03 -1.86
CA ILE A 237 -7.99 24.22 -0.94
C ILE A 237 -7.47 24.57 0.46
N MET A 238 -6.51 23.77 0.94
CA MET A 238 -5.91 23.94 2.25
C MET A 238 -5.08 25.23 2.36
N GLU A 239 -4.39 25.59 1.28
CA GLU A 239 -3.62 26.84 1.18
C GLU A 239 -4.56 28.05 1.17
N ALA A 240 -5.62 28.03 0.35
CA ALA A 240 -6.62 29.10 0.29
C ALA A 240 -7.25 29.35 1.68
N TYR A 241 -7.59 28.27 2.40
CA TYR A 241 -8.14 28.39 3.75
C TYR A 241 -7.12 28.95 4.77
N LYS A 242 -5.83 28.56 4.66
CA LYS A 242 -4.77 29.03 5.56
C LYS A 242 -4.39 30.50 5.32
N VAL A 243 -4.41 30.95 4.08
CA VAL A 243 -4.04 32.32 3.70
C VAL A 243 -5.19 33.32 3.96
N ALA A 244 -6.41 32.83 4.11
CA ALA A 244 -7.56 33.66 4.46
C ALA A 244 -7.36 34.32 5.85
N GLU A 245 -7.17 35.64 5.86
CA GLU A 245 -6.81 36.41 7.06
C GLU A 245 -8.02 36.74 7.94
N THR A 246 -9.20 36.88 7.31
CA THR A 246 -10.43 37.25 8.00
C THR A 246 -11.39 36.05 8.09
N LYS A 247 -12.35 36.13 9.03
CA LYS A 247 -13.41 35.12 9.12
C LYS A 247 -14.32 35.12 7.89
N GLU A 248 -14.51 36.29 7.28
CA GLU A 248 -15.27 36.48 6.04
C GLU A 248 -14.58 35.76 4.89
N ASP A 249 -13.25 35.89 4.74
CA ASP A 249 -12.48 35.22 3.70
C ASP A 249 -12.49 33.70 3.92
N GLN A 250 -12.29 33.23 5.15
CA GLN A 250 -12.38 31.81 5.49
C GLN A 250 -13.76 31.25 5.14
N LYS A 251 -14.83 31.98 5.47
CA LYS A 251 -16.18 31.58 5.11
C LYS A 251 -16.37 31.51 3.58
N ALA A 252 -15.86 32.47 2.83
CA ALA A 252 -15.95 32.46 1.37
C ALA A 252 -15.24 31.22 0.77
N VAL A 253 -14.08 30.81 1.34
CA VAL A 253 -13.39 29.58 0.93
C VAL A 253 -14.23 28.33 1.29
N LEU A 254 -14.86 28.31 2.45
CA LEU A 254 -15.71 27.20 2.88
C LEU A 254 -17.00 27.07 2.03
N ASP A 255 -17.61 28.19 1.67
CA ASP A 255 -18.77 28.23 0.78
C ASP A 255 -18.39 27.65 -0.61
N LYS A 256 -17.24 28.06 -1.17
CA LYS A 256 -16.68 27.47 -2.41
C LYS A 256 -16.37 25.98 -2.26
N LEU A 257 -15.84 25.55 -1.13
CA LEU A 257 -15.57 24.13 -0.88
C LEU A 257 -16.86 23.33 -0.82
N SER A 258 -17.90 23.86 -0.19
CA SER A 258 -19.23 23.23 -0.14
C SER A 258 -19.82 23.11 -1.54
N GLU A 259 -19.79 24.16 -2.36
CA GLU A 259 -20.21 24.12 -3.75
C GLU A 259 -19.41 23.11 -4.57
N TYR A 260 -18.09 23.15 -4.44
CA TYR A 260 -17.19 22.20 -5.11
C TYR A 260 -17.51 20.74 -4.80
N ILE A 261 -17.81 20.40 -3.55
CA ILE A 261 -18.15 19.02 -3.16
C ILE A 261 -19.51 18.61 -3.70
N LEU A 262 -20.48 19.53 -3.73
CA LEU A 262 -21.85 19.23 -4.14
C LEU A 262 -22.03 19.20 -5.66
N ASP A 263 -21.38 20.08 -6.38
CA ASP A 263 -21.43 20.13 -7.83
C ASP A 263 -20.39 19.16 -8.44
N VAL A 264 -20.86 18.01 -8.95
CA VAL A 264 -20.02 16.96 -9.54
C VAL A 264 -19.22 17.48 -10.73
N ASP A 265 -19.71 18.49 -11.45
CA ASP A 265 -19.10 19.01 -12.68
C ASP A 265 -18.06 20.11 -12.43
N LEU A 266 -18.05 20.71 -11.27
CA LEU A 266 -17.10 21.77 -10.93
C LEU A 266 -15.68 21.21 -10.78
N GLU A 267 -14.75 21.66 -11.64
CA GLU A 267 -13.33 21.24 -11.58
C GLU A 267 -12.60 21.95 -10.42
N THR A 268 -11.68 21.23 -9.75
CA THR A 268 -10.89 21.78 -8.64
C THR A 268 -10.17 23.09 -9.02
N ARG A 269 -9.61 23.12 -10.23
CA ARG A 269 -8.88 24.29 -10.73
C ARG A 269 -9.78 25.51 -10.93
N LYS A 270 -11.01 25.31 -11.39
CA LYS A 270 -11.97 26.41 -11.56
C LYS A 270 -12.51 26.96 -10.24
N ALA A 271 -12.56 26.13 -9.23
CA ALA A 271 -13.05 26.51 -7.92
C ALA A 271 -12.01 27.28 -7.08
N PHE A 272 -10.70 26.94 -7.23
CA PHE A 272 -9.63 27.38 -6.33
C PHE A 272 -8.38 27.97 -7.03
N ASP A 273 -8.45 28.34 -8.32
CA ASP A 273 -7.51 29.23 -9.03
C ASP A 273 -8.16 30.61 -9.19
#